data_4156a121c7c46ff876ed1b0a96280ec1
#
_entry.id   4156a121c7c46ff876ed1b0a96280ec1
#
_cell.length_a   1.000
_cell.length_b   1.000
_cell.length_c   1.000
_cell.angle_alpha   90.00
_cell.angle_beta   90.00
_cell.angle_gamma   90.00
#
_symmetry.space_group_name_H-M   'P 1'
#
loop_
_entity.id
_entity.type
_entity.pdbx_description
1 polymer ?
#
loop_
_entity_poly.entity_id
_entity_poly.type
_entity_poly.pdbx_seq_one_letter_code
_entity_poly.pdbx_strand_id
1 'polypeptide(L)'
;MTEHDTVLLAEDDENDVLLFQTAFKKVGVPKLLVCVPDGEDAIEYLKGAGIYSNRMEYPLPCLLITDLKMVKRTGFDLLEWVQTQTQFNGLPAIVLSSSLEESDKRRASELGAQAYWVKPAHFEDLVELVCLLKEKWLTPPQPADLSSIQNRLP
;
A
#
# COMPACT_ATOMS: atom_id res chain seq x y z
N MET A 1 9.50 14.69 -7.90
CA MET A 1 8.68 13.53 -7.51
C MET A 1 7.21 13.86 -7.73
N THR A 2 6.50 13.01 -8.43
CA THR A 2 5.09 13.20 -8.70
C THR A 2 4.24 12.67 -7.54
N GLU A 3 2.95 13.01 -7.56
CA GLU A 3 1.99 12.53 -6.55
C GLU A 3 1.91 11.00 -6.46
N HIS A 4 2.33 10.30 -7.49
CA HIS A 4 2.16 8.86 -7.59
C HIS A 4 3.45 8.07 -7.37
N ASP A 5 4.46 8.69 -6.79
CA ASP A 5 5.76 8.03 -6.59
C ASP A 5 5.97 7.50 -5.17
N THR A 6 4.91 7.46 -4.37
CA THR A 6 5.00 7.07 -2.94
C THR A 6 4.10 5.89 -2.64
N VAL A 7 4.61 4.98 -1.81
CA VAL A 7 3.84 3.88 -1.21
C VAL A 7 3.72 4.18 0.28
N LEU A 8 2.51 4.16 0.83
CA LEU A 8 2.26 4.37 2.24
C LEU A 8 2.04 3.03 2.93
N LEU A 9 2.87 2.72 3.93
CA LEU A 9 2.77 1.51 4.73
C LEU A 9 2.36 1.88 6.16
N ALA A 10 1.22 1.37 6.63
CA ALA A 10 0.77 1.51 8.01
C ALA A 10 1.06 0.21 8.75
N GLU A 11 2.01 0.26 9.69
CA GLU A 11 2.50 -0.90 10.43
C GLU A 11 3.08 -0.45 11.77
N ASP A 12 2.64 -1.05 12.88
CA ASP A 12 3.12 -0.67 14.22
C ASP A 12 4.31 -1.51 14.71
N ASP A 13 4.60 -2.63 14.10
CA ASP A 13 5.73 -3.48 14.47
C ASP A 13 7.00 -3.01 13.76
N GLU A 14 7.96 -2.51 14.53
CA GLU A 14 9.20 -1.96 13.98
C GLU A 14 10.03 -3.00 13.21
N ASN A 15 9.99 -4.26 13.62
CA ASN A 15 10.69 -5.33 12.92
C ASN A 15 10.07 -5.60 11.57
N ASP A 16 8.73 -5.61 11.50
CA ASP A 16 8.03 -5.80 10.24
C ASP A 16 8.28 -4.63 9.28
N VAL A 17 8.33 -3.42 9.82
CA VAL A 17 8.68 -2.24 9.02
C VAL A 17 10.08 -2.38 8.44
N LEU A 18 11.05 -2.76 9.25
CA LEU A 18 12.45 -2.91 8.82
C LEU A 18 12.57 -3.99 7.74
N LEU A 19 11.91 -5.12 7.94
CA LEU A 19 11.93 -6.21 6.96
C LEU A 19 11.31 -5.78 5.64
N PHE A 20 10.21 -5.07 5.68
CA PHE A 20 9.55 -4.57 4.48
C PHE A 20 10.41 -3.54 3.75
N GLN A 21 11.00 -2.61 4.49
CA GLN A 21 11.93 -1.63 3.92
C GLN A 21 13.11 -2.31 3.23
N THR A 22 13.65 -3.35 3.87
CA THR A 22 14.78 -4.10 3.33
C THR A 22 14.40 -4.84 2.05
N ALA A 23 13.23 -5.48 2.04
CA ALA A 23 12.73 -6.17 0.85
C ALA A 23 12.44 -5.19 -0.29
N PHE A 24 11.84 -4.05 0.04
CA PHE A 24 11.52 -2.99 -0.92
C PHE A 24 12.79 -2.48 -1.62
N LYS A 25 13.84 -2.25 -0.82
CA LYS A 25 15.13 -1.80 -1.34
C LYS A 25 15.81 -2.90 -2.18
N LYS A 26 15.74 -4.15 -1.72
CA LYS A 26 16.36 -5.27 -2.42
C LYS A 26 15.75 -5.50 -3.80
N VAL A 27 14.44 -5.37 -3.90
CA VAL A 27 13.72 -5.50 -5.17
C VAL A 27 14.01 -4.33 -6.10
N GLY A 28 14.41 -3.19 -5.55
CA GLY A 28 14.71 -2.00 -6.35
C GLY A 28 13.46 -1.30 -6.85
N VAL A 29 12.44 -1.20 -5.99
CA VAL A 29 11.22 -0.48 -6.34
C VAL A 29 11.52 1.01 -6.49
N PRO A 30 11.24 1.62 -7.67
CA PRO A 30 11.57 3.02 -7.91
C PRO A 30 10.50 3.97 -7.34
N LYS A 31 10.13 3.75 -6.08
CA LYS A 31 9.12 4.53 -5.37
C LYS A 31 9.63 4.84 -3.98
N LEU A 32 9.13 5.91 -3.38
CA LEU A 32 9.42 6.24 -2.00
C LEU A 32 8.50 5.44 -1.08
N LEU A 33 9.06 4.77 -0.09
CA LEU A 33 8.26 4.07 0.92
C LEU A 33 8.17 4.95 2.17
N VAL A 34 6.96 5.34 2.52
CA VAL A 34 6.67 6.09 3.76
C VAL A 34 5.98 5.16 4.72
N CYS A 35 6.53 5.02 5.93
CA CYS A 35 5.99 4.15 6.96
C CYS A 35 5.39 4.98 8.08
N VAL A 36 4.18 4.65 8.49
CA VAL A 36 3.48 5.27 9.62
C VAL A 36 3.09 4.18 10.61
N PRO A 37 3.06 4.49 11.91
CA PRO A 37 2.92 3.44 12.93
C PRO A 37 1.49 2.95 13.17
N ASP A 38 0.48 3.67 12.69
CA ASP A 38 -0.91 3.28 12.97
C ASP A 38 -1.88 3.90 11.96
N GLY A 39 -3.14 3.53 12.09
CA GLY A 39 -4.19 4.01 11.18
C GLY A 39 -4.47 5.50 11.34
N GLU A 40 -4.29 6.05 12.53
CA GLU A 40 -4.51 7.48 12.76
C GLU A 40 -3.47 8.31 12.00
N ASP A 41 -2.19 7.94 12.10
CA ASP A 41 -1.12 8.60 11.35
C ASP A 41 -1.30 8.44 9.84
N ALA A 42 -1.77 7.28 9.40
CA ALA A 42 -2.07 7.07 7.98
C ALA A 42 -3.15 8.02 7.49
N ILE A 43 -4.20 8.21 8.28
CA ILE A 43 -5.28 9.15 7.95
C ILE A 43 -4.74 10.58 7.92
N GLU A 44 -3.93 10.95 8.90
CA GLU A 44 -3.30 12.27 8.94
C GLU A 44 -2.44 12.51 7.68
N TYR A 45 -1.68 11.50 7.29
CA TYR A 45 -0.87 11.57 6.06
C TYR A 45 -1.75 11.80 4.83
N LEU A 46 -2.80 11.00 4.69
CA LEU A 46 -3.70 11.10 3.54
C LEU A 46 -4.45 12.42 3.51
N LYS A 47 -4.80 12.96 4.66
CA LYS A 47 -5.46 14.28 4.77
C LYS A 47 -4.48 15.43 4.48
N GLY A 48 -3.19 15.20 4.62
CA GLY A 48 -2.21 16.28 4.57
C GLY A 48 -2.29 17.17 5.80
N ALA A 49 -2.58 16.59 6.95
CA ALA A 49 -2.75 17.32 8.20
C ALA A 49 -1.44 17.34 9.01
N GLY A 50 -1.28 18.36 9.85
CA GLY A 50 -0.16 18.47 10.78
C GLY A 50 1.18 18.45 10.07
N ILE A 51 2.06 17.53 10.49
CA ILE A 51 3.40 17.40 9.93
C ILE A 51 3.40 16.97 8.46
N TYR A 52 2.29 16.46 7.96
CA TYR A 52 2.17 15.98 6.57
C TYR A 52 1.57 17.00 5.62
N SER A 53 1.47 18.26 6.03
CA SER A 53 0.81 19.31 5.22
C SER A 53 1.60 19.69 3.98
N ASN A 54 2.92 19.51 3.98
CA ASN A 54 3.74 19.84 2.82
C ASN A 54 3.76 18.68 1.84
N ARG A 55 2.97 18.79 0.77
CA ARG A 55 2.85 17.72 -0.25
C ARG A 55 4.09 17.55 -1.12
N MET A 56 5.00 18.50 -1.12
CA MET A 56 6.29 18.33 -1.78
C MET A 56 7.16 17.33 -1.01
N GLU A 57 7.07 17.36 0.32
CA GLU A 57 7.81 16.47 1.20
C GLU A 57 7.04 15.16 1.43
N TYR A 58 5.72 15.23 1.52
CA TYR A 58 4.84 14.09 1.78
C TYR A 58 3.79 13.95 0.69
N PRO A 59 4.16 13.44 -0.50
CA PRO A 59 3.23 13.32 -1.62
C PRO A 59 2.12 12.32 -1.35
N LEU A 60 1.00 12.47 -2.04
CA LEU A 60 -0.07 11.48 -1.99
C LEU A 60 0.44 10.13 -2.52
N PRO A 61 0.09 9.02 -1.87
CA PRO A 61 0.59 7.72 -2.30
C PRO A 61 -0.18 7.17 -3.51
N CYS A 62 0.49 6.29 -4.25
CA CYS A 62 -0.14 5.53 -5.32
C CYS A 62 -0.65 4.17 -4.84
N LEU A 63 -0.27 3.77 -3.62
CA LEU A 63 -0.63 2.49 -3.04
C LEU A 63 -0.63 2.61 -1.52
N LEU A 64 -1.65 2.07 -0.87
CA LEU A 64 -1.73 1.96 0.58
C LEU A 64 -1.58 0.50 0.97
N ILE A 65 -0.66 0.21 1.88
CA ILE A 65 -0.49 -1.12 2.46
C ILE A 65 -0.71 -0.97 3.96
N THR A 66 -1.57 -1.79 4.54
CA THR A 66 -1.86 -1.69 5.97
C THR A 66 -1.93 -3.05 6.64
N ASP A 67 -1.42 -3.13 7.88
CA ASP A 67 -1.77 -4.22 8.77
C ASP A 67 -3.18 -3.98 9.31
N LEU A 68 -3.77 -4.98 9.92
CA LEU A 68 -5.10 -4.89 10.53
C LEU A 68 -5.04 -4.51 11.99
N LYS A 69 -4.08 -5.05 12.74
CA LYS A 69 -3.98 -4.85 14.18
C LYS A 69 -2.94 -3.79 14.50
N MET A 70 -3.41 -2.61 14.85
CA MET A 70 -2.57 -1.48 15.24
C MET A 70 -3.21 -0.76 16.43
N VAL A 71 -2.39 -0.05 17.20
CA VAL A 71 -2.83 0.51 18.50
C VAL A 71 -3.79 1.68 18.37
N LYS A 72 -3.57 2.57 17.41
CA LYS A 72 -4.46 3.73 17.19
C LYS A 72 -5.11 3.61 15.84
N ARG A 73 -6.40 3.37 15.81
CA ARG A 73 -7.14 3.06 14.62
C ARG A 73 -6.54 1.86 13.89
N THR A 74 -7.34 0.84 13.76
CA THR A 74 -6.94 -0.42 13.11
C THR A 74 -6.88 -0.25 11.60
N GLY A 75 -6.37 -1.27 10.91
CA GLY A 75 -6.42 -1.31 9.46
C GLY A 75 -7.85 -1.29 8.93
N PHE A 76 -8.79 -1.90 9.65
CA PHE A 76 -10.21 -1.83 9.27
C PHE A 76 -10.72 -0.39 9.34
N ASP A 77 -10.39 0.34 10.41
CA ASP A 77 -10.77 1.74 10.55
C ASP A 77 -10.21 2.58 9.41
N LEU A 78 -8.96 2.32 9.05
CA LEU A 78 -8.28 3.03 7.97
C LEU A 78 -8.96 2.75 6.63
N LEU A 79 -9.25 1.49 6.32
CA LEU A 79 -9.93 1.11 5.09
C LEU A 79 -11.31 1.74 5.00
N GLU A 80 -12.06 1.71 6.11
CA GLU A 80 -13.38 2.31 6.17
C GLU A 80 -13.32 3.80 5.90
N TRP A 81 -12.35 4.49 6.53
CA TRP A 81 -12.20 5.92 6.31
C TRP A 81 -11.85 6.24 4.86
N VAL A 82 -10.89 5.52 4.27
CA VAL A 82 -10.50 5.71 2.87
C VAL A 82 -11.69 5.53 1.94
N GLN A 83 -12.51 4.52 2.20
CA GLN A 83 -13.68 4.21 1.39
C GLN A 83 -14.71 5.34 1.38
N THR A 84 -14.79 6.10 2.47
CA THR A 84 -15.72 7.24 2.56
C THR A 84 -15.20 8.49 1.87
N GLN A 85 -13.92 8.52 1.47
CA GLN A 85 -13.28 9.69 0.87
C GLN A 85 -13.26 9.56 -0.64
N THR A 86 -14.12 10.31 -1.33
CA THR A 86 -14.22 10.23 -2.80
C THR A 86 -12.91 10.55 -3.51
N GLN A 87 -12.09 11.41 -2.92
CA GLN A 87 -10.78 11.78 -3.48
C GLN A 87 -9.82 10.59 -3.56
N PHE A 88 -10.07 9.52 -2.80
CA PHE A 88 -9.22 8.32 -2.79
C PHE A 88 -9.87 7.11 -3.48
N ASN A 89 -10.91 7.33 -4.28
CA ASN A 89 -11.57 6.23 -5.00
C ASN A 89 -10.63 5.42 -5.89
N GLY A 90 -9.58 6.06 -6.40
CA GLY A 90 -8.59 5.40 -7.25
C GLY A 90 -7.37 4.87 -6.51
N LEU A 91 -7.32 5.01 -5.19
CA LEU A 91 -6.17 4.56 -4.39
C LEU A 91 -6.32 3.09 -4.05
N PRO A 92 -5.48 2.19 -4.61
CA PRO A 92 -5.53 0.79 -4.23
C PRO A 92 -5.03 0.60 -2.80
N ALA A 93 -5.72 -0.24 -2.04
CA ALA A 93 -5.36 -0.59 -0.67
C ALA A 93 -5.20 -2.09 -0.54
N ILE A 94 -4.12 -2.50 0.10
CA ILE A 94 -3.76 -3.90 0.30
C ILE A 94 -3.57 -4.14 1.78
N VAL A 95 -4.07 -5.28 2.26
CA VAL A 95 -3.81 -5.72 3.63
C VAL A 95 -2.62 -6.67 3.64
N LEU A 96 -1.69 -6.43 4.56
CA LEU A 96 -0.58 -7.33 4.85
C LEU A 96 -0.61 -7.61 6.35
N SER A 97 -1.09 -8.78 6.74
CA SER A 97 -1.39 -9.10 8.14
C SER A 97 -0.97 -10.53 8.47
N SER A 98 -0.68 -10.78 9.74
CA SER A 98 -0.42 -12.14 10.21
C SER A 98 -1.71 -12.93 10.45
N SER A 99 -2.88 -12.31 10.38
CA SER A 99 -4.16 -12.99 10.61
C SER A 99 -4.52 -13.94 9.46
N LEU A 100 -4.87 -15.17 9.80
CA LEU A 100 -5.35 -16.18 8.86
C LEU A 100 -6.88 -16.31 8.89
N GLU A 101 -7.56 -15.48 9.70
CA GLU A 101 -9.00 -15.56 9.88
C GLU A 101 -9.75 -15.20 8.60
N GLU A 102 -10.64 -16.08 8.18
CA GLU A 102 -11.47 -15.84 7.00
C GLU A 102 -12.39 -14.63 7.21
N SER A 103 -12.83 -14.41 8.45
CA SER A 103 -13.65 -13.24 8.78
C SER A 103 -12.91 -11.93 8.56
N ASP A 104 -11.61 -11.90 8.88
CA ASP A 104 -10.76 -10.72 8.65
C ASP A 104 -10.57 -10.47 7.16
N LYS A 105 -10.33 -11.51 6.38
CA LYS A 105 -10.18 -11.43 4.93
C LYS A 105 -11.45 -10.89 4.28
N ARG A 106 -12.59 -11.41 4.70
CA ARG A 106 -13.89 -10.99 4.17
C ARG A 106 -14.17 -9.54 4.51
N ARG A 107 -13.96 -9.16 5.77
CA ARG A 107 -14.18 -7.78 6.21
C ARG A 107 -13.29 -6.80 5.47
N ALA A 108 -12.01 -7.14 5.30
CA ALA A 108 -11.09 -6.30 4.54
C ALA A 108 -11.57 -6.08 3.10
N SER A 109 -12.00 -7.17 2.45
CA SER A 109 -12.53 -7.10 1.08
C SER A 109 -13.79 -6.23 1.01
N GLU A 110 -14.70 -6.39 1.95
CA GLU A 110 -15.93 -5.58 2.03
C GLU A 110 -15.63 -4.11 2.23
N LEU A 111 -14.53 -3.79 2.91
CA LEU A 111 -14.07 -2.41 3.14
C LEU A 111 -13.19 -1.88 2.02
N GLY A 112 -13.09 -2.60 0.90
CA GLY A 112 -12.45 -2.10 -0.30
C GLY A 112 -11.00 -2.51 -0.50
N ALA A 113 -10.45 -3.39 0.33
CA ALA A 113 -9.10 -3.91 0.10
C ALA A 113 -9.07 -4.72 -1.19
N GLN A 114 -8.12 -4.43 -2.05
CA GLN A 114 -7.99 -5.11 -3.33
C GLN A 114 -7.23 -6.42 -3.25
N ALA A 115 -6.47 -6.62 -2.17
CA ALA A 115 -5.76 -7.86 -1.91
C ALA A 115 -5.55 -8.01 -0.41
N TYR A 116 -5.44 -9.25 0.03
CA TYR A 116 -5.13 -9.60 1.40
C TYR A 116 -3.98 -10.60 1.38
N TRP A 117 -2.85 -10.20 1.93
CA TRP A 117 -1.68 -11.06 2.00
C TRP A 117 -1.31 -11.34 3.44
N VAL A 118 -1.03 -12.61 3.71
CA VAL A 118 -0.54 -13.04 5.02
C VAL A 118 0.95 -12.75 5.09
N LYS A 119 1.41 -12.16 6.20
CA LYS A 119 2.83 -11.86 6.40
C LYS A 119 3.65 -13.15 6.29
N PRO A 120 4.63 -13.20 5.39
CA PRO A 120 5.47 -14.39 5.25
C PRO A 120 6.35 -14.61 6.47
N ALA A 121 6.62 -15.89 6.78
CA ALA A 121 7.53 -16.27 7.86
C ALA A 121 9.00 -16.11 7.45
N HIS A 122 9.29 -16.18 6.16
CA HIS A 122 10.65 -16.12 5.64
C HIS A 122 10.86 -14.85 4.81
N PHE A 123 12.03 -14.25 4.95
CA PHE A 123 12.37 -13.01 4.26
C PHE A 123 12.32 -13.16 2.73
N GLU A 124 12.76 -14.31 2.22
CA GLU A 124 12.75 -14.59 0.77
C GLU A 124 11.33 -14.52 0.21
N ASP A 125 10.35 -14.99 0.99
CA ASP A 125 8.95 -14.94 0.58
C ASP A 125 8.43 -13.52 0.60
N LEU A 126 8.91 -12.69 1.53
CA LEU A 126 8.56 -11.28 1.56
C LEU A 126 9.12 -10.55 0.33
N VAL A 127 10.35 -10.89 -0.07
CA VAL A 127 10.95 -10.35 -1.29
C VAL A 127 10.10 -10.70 -2.51
N GLU A 128 9.65 -11.95 -2.62
CA GLU A 128 8.77 -12.37 -3.72
C GLU A 128 7.45 -11.60 -3.70
N LEU A 129 6.90 -11.37 -2.53
CA LEU A 129 5.66 -10.62 -2.37
C LEU A 129 5.85 -9.16 -2.84
N VAL A 130 6.97 -8.55 -2.50
CA VAL A 130 7.29 -7.18 -2.95
C VAL A 130 7.49 -7.14 -4.47
N CYS A 131 8.08 -8.20 -5.05
CA CYS A 131 8.17 -8.32 -6.50
C CYS A 131 6.78 -8.31 -7.15
N LEU A 132 5.84 -9.06 -6.57
CA LEU A 132 4.45 -9.08 -7.06
C LEU A 132 3.78 -7.72 -6.93
N LEU A 133 4.03 -7.02 -5.81
CA LEU A 133 3.54 -5.66 -5.62
C LEU A 133 4.03 -4.74 -6.73
N LYS A 134 5.33 -4.80 -7.00
CA LYS A 134 5.96 -3.98 -8.03
C LYS A 134 5.31 -4.22 -9.38
N GLU A 135 5.15 -5.47 -9.77
CA GLU A 135 4.58 -5.83 -11.06
C GLU A 135 3.12 -5.41 -11.19
N LYS A 136 2.32 -5.63 -10.16
CA LYS A 136 0.87 -5.46 -10.27
C LYS A 136 0.41 -4.03 -10.02
N TRP A 137 1.04 -3.32 -9.11
CA TRP A 137 0.56 -1.99 -8.68
C TRP A 137 1.55 -0.85 -8.89
N LEU A 138 2.85 -1.13 -9.04
CA LEU A 138 3.88 -0.10 -9.02
C LEU A 138 4.60 0.07 -10.35
N THR A 139 4.33 -0.78 -11.31
CA THR A 139 4.93 -0.69 -12.64
C THR A 139 3.99 0.07 -13.56
N PRO A 140 4.44 1.17 -14.20
CA PRO A 140 3.60 1.86 -15.17
C PRO A 140 3.35 0.99 -16.40
N PRO A 141 2.30 1.27 -17.20
CA PRO A 141 2.04 0.53 -18.43
C PRO A 141 3.27 0.49 -19.32
N GLN A 142 3.60 -0.70 -19.82
CA GLN A 142 4.76 -0.88 -20.67
C GLN A 142 4.47 -0.37 -22.08
N PRO A 143 5.48 0.20 -22.77
CA PRO A 143 5.30 0.59 -24.17
C PRO A 143 4.81 -0.56 -25.06
N ALA A 144 5.18 -1.80 -24.72
CA ALA A 144 4.73 -2.98 -25.43
C ALA A 144 3.20 -3.13 -25.39
N ASP A 145 2.58 -2.75 -24.30
CA ASP A 145 1.12 -2.81 -24.16
C ASP A 145 0.44 -1.84 -25.13
N LEU A 146 1.01 -0.65 -25.26
CA LEU A 146 0.52 0.35 -26.21
C LEU A 146 0.69 -0.14 -27.66
N SER A 147 1.81 -0.79 -27.94
CA SER A 147 2.05 -1.38 -29.27
C SER A 147 1.03 -2.45 -29.58
N SER A 148 0.70 -3.28 -28.61
CA SER A 148 -0.32 -4.32 -28.77
C SER A 148 -1.68 -3.72 -29.08
N ILE A 149 -2.03 -2.62 -28.43
CA ILE A 149 -3.29 -1.92 -28.69
C ILE A 149 -3.31 -1.35 -30.10
N GLN A 150 -2.23 -0.72 -30.53
CA GLN A 150 -2.12 -0.14 -31.88
C GLN A 150 -2.24 -1.22 -32.96
N ASN A 151 -1.65 -2.38 -32.70
CA ASN A 151 -1.70 -3.49 -33.66
C ASN A 151 -3.10 -4.11 -33.80
N ARG A 152 -3.99 -3.83 -32.86
CA ARG A 152 -5.38 -4.31 -32.90
C ARG A 152 -6.31 -3.35 -33.65
N LEU A 153 -5.85 -2.16 -33.94
CA LEU A 153 -6.64 -1.19 -34.68
C LEU A 153 -6.65 -1.55 -36.16
N PRO A 154 -7.81 -1.47 -36.81
CA PRO A 154 -7.91 -1.79 -38.25
C PRO A 154 -7.15 -0.82 -39.13
#